data_72e7d9e732ba6346a75d32318c6a3372
#
_entry.id   72e7d9e732ba6346a75d32318c6a3372
#
_cell.length_a   1.000
_cell.length_b   1.000
_cell.length_c   1.000
_cell.angle_alpha   90.00
_cell.angle_beta   90.00
_cell.angle_gamma   90.00
#
_symmetry.space_group_name_H-M   'P 1'
#
loop_
_entity.id
_entity.type
_entity.pdbx_description
1 polymer ?
#
loop_
_entity_poly.entity_id
_entity_poly.type
_entity_poly.pdbx_seq_one_letter_code
_entity_poly.pdbx_strand_id
1 'polypeptide(L)'
;MKKGLLIMTMAFLFALTVTPALATLDVGLNYGTYTGLGTKDIREGVMAIIQVLLGFLGIIAIIIILWGGFVWMTAGGNEEKVSQAKKIITAGIIGLIIIFVSYAIASFVITQLMSATGAQV
;
A
#
# COMPACT_ATOMS: atom_id res chain seq x y z
N MET A 1 -2.61 -16.48 27.97
CA MET A 1 -3.12 -17.37 26.90
C MET A 1 -4.28 -16.79 26.10
N LYS A 2 -5.23 -16.09 26.68
CA LYS A 2 -6.34 -15.44 25.94
C LYS A 2 -5.86 -14.32 25.00
N LYS A 3 -4.84 -13.55 25.37
CA LYS A 3 -4.26 -12.48 24.54
C LYS A 3 -3.52 -13.01 23.30
N GLY A 4 -2.82 -14.13 23.43
CA GLY A 4 -2.14 -14.77 22.30
C GLY A 4 -3.11 -15.35 21.27
N LEU A 5 -4.21 -15.93 21.73
CA LEU A 5 -5.28 -16.44 20.87
C LEU A 5 -5.99 -15.30 20.11
N LEU A 6 -6.25 -14.19 20.79
CA LEU A 6 -6.85 -12.98 20.17
C LEU A 6 -5.95 -12.36 19.11
N ILE A 7 -4.65 -12.29 19.36
CA ILE A 7 -3.67 -11.78 18.38
C ILE A 7 -3.57 -12.73 17.18
N MET A 8 -3.59 -14.03 17.45
CA MET A 8 -3.52 -15.03 16.40
C MET A 8 -4.79 -15.07 15.52
N THR A 9 -5.97 -14.89 16.12
CA THR A 9 -7.24 -14.78 15.37
C THR A 9 -7.33 -13.47 14.58
N MET A 10 -6.87 -12.35 15.15
CA MET A 10 -6.78 -11.09 14.42
C MET A 10 -5.80 -11.15 13.26
N ALA A 11 -4.63 -11.78 13.45
CA ALA A 11 -3.66 -11.98 12.39
C ALA A 11 -4.22 -12.87 11.26
N PHE A 12 -4.97 -13.92 11.62
CA PHE A 12 -5.62 -14.82 10.66
C PHE A 12 -6.75 -14.14 9.88
N LEU A 13 -7.56 -13.33 10.57
CA LEU A 13 -8.60 -12.51 9.91
C LEU A 13 -7.98 -11.45 8.99
N PHE A 14 -6.88 -10.84 9.40
CA PHE A 14 -6.14 -9.86 8.60
C PHE A 14 -5.53 -10.50 7.35
N ALA A 15 -4.97 -11.72 7.49
CA ALA A 15 -4.45 -12.48 6.35
C ALA A 15 -5.54 -12.83 5.32
N LEU A 16 -6.76 -13.13 5.77
CA LEU A 16 -7.91 -13.41 4.90
C LEU A 16 -8.39 -12.18 4.12
N THR A 17 -8.21 -10.97 4.67
CA THR A 17 -8.60 -9.73 4.00
C THR A 17 -7.55 -9.22 3.02
N VAL A 18 -6.28 -9.62 3.19
CA VAL A 18 -5.16 -9.18 2.34
C VAL A 18 -5.07 -9.97 1.03
N THR A 19 -5.55 -11.22 1.01
CA THR A 19 -5.49 -12.06 -0.20
C THR A 19 -6.22 -11.48 -1.42
N PRO A 20 -7.43 -10.89 -1.31
CA PRO A 20 -8.04 -10.26 -2.48
C PRO A 20 -7.35 -8.96 -2.91
N ALA A 21 -6.70 -8.24 -1.99
CA ALA A 21 -5.97 -7.02 -2.33
C ALA A 21 -4.70 -7.30 -3.15
N LEU A 22 -4.06 -8.43 -2.92
CA LEU A 22 -2.91 -8.88 -3.72
C LEU A 22 -3.31 -9.39 -5.12
N ALA A 23 -4.51 -9.96 -5.24
CA ALA A 23 -5.02 -10.42 -6.53
C ALA A 23 -5.39 -9.26 -7.48
N THR A 24 -5.63 -8.07 -6.94
CA THR A 24 -5.91 -6.85 -7.73
C THR A 24 -4.67 -5.99 -7.96
N LEU A 25 -3.51 -6.37 -7.42
CA LEU A 25 -2.22 -5.80 -7.79
C LEU A 25 -1.88 -6.27 -9.21
N ASP A 26 -2.48 -5.59 -10.18
CA ASP A 26 -2.04 -5.67 -11.55
C ASP A 26 -0.65 -5.01 -11.60
N VAL A 27 0.39 -5.82 -11.68
CA VAL A 27 1.80 -5.39 -11.62
C VAL A 27 2.19 -4.63 -12.90
N GLY A 28 1.19 -4.10 -13.62
CA GLY A 28 1.43 -3.20 -14.74
C GLY A 28 2.06 -3.85 -15.96
N LEU A 29 2.05 -5.18 -16.07
CA LEU A 29 2.55 -5.89 -17.25
C LEU A 29 1.69 -5.66 -18.49
N ASN A 30 0.45 -5.17 -18.30
CA ASN A 30 -0.43 -4.78 -19.40
C ASN A 30 -0.16 -3.36 -19.95
N TYR A 31 0.72 -2.60 -19.34
CA TYR A 31 1.05 -1.24 -19.81
C TYR A 31 1.83 -1.22 -21.12
N GLY A 32 2.38 -2.35 -21.55
CA GLY A 32 3.04 -2.47 -22.87
C GLY A 32 2.11 -2.34 -24.07
N THR A 33 0.80 -2.40 -23.87
CA THR A 33 -0.19 -2.24 -24.95
C THR A 33 -0.67 -0.80 -25.16
N TYR A 34 -0.25 0.13 -24.29
CA TYR A 34 -0.62 1.54 -24.37
C TYR A 34 0.42 2.40 -25.10
N THR A 35 0.93 1.91 -26.22
CA THR A 35 1.81 2.69 -27.09
C THR A 35 1.06 3.71 -27.97
N GLY A 36 -0.20 3.98 -27.70
CA GLY A 36 -0.96 5.07 -28.28
C GLY A 36 -0.53 6.42 -27.72
N LEU A 37 0.69 6.80 -28.00
CA LEU A 37 1.23 8.15 -27.74
C LEU A 37 0.44 9.16 -28.59
N GLY A 38 -0.60 9.80 -28.02
CA GLY A 38 -1.18 10.95 -28.69
C GLY A 38 -2.64 11.27 -28.42
N THR A 39 -3.42 10.36 -27.79
CA THR A 39 -4.85 10.58 -27.56
C THR A 39 -5.29 10.49 -26.11
N LYS A 40 -4.39 10.15 -25.19
CA LYS A 40 -4.69 10.13 -23.76
C LYS A 40 -4.55 11.53 -23.19
N ASP A 41 -5.60 11.95 -22.50
CA ASP A 41 -5.58 13.15 -21.70
C ASP A 41 -4.37 13.11 -20.74
N ILE A 42 -3.62 14.19 -20.66
CA ILE A 42 -2.45 14.35 -19.76
C ILE A 42 -2.82 13.95 -18.33
N ARG A 43 -4.06 14.13 -17.93
CA ARG A 43 -4.60 13.78 -16.62
C ARG A 43 -4.60 12.27 -16.37
N GLU A 44 -5.01 11.48 -17.38
CA GLU A 44 -4.94 9.99 -17.29
C GLU A 44 -3.51 9.52 -17.17
N GLY A 45 -2.58 10.15 -17.90
CA GLY A 45 -1.17 9.86 -17.80
C GLY A 45 -0.61 10.14 -16.41
N VAL A 46 -0.94 11.28 -15.84
CA VAL A 46 -0.52 11.65 -14.46
C VAL A 46 -1.10 10.68 -13.44
N MET A 47 -2.39 10.33 -13.55
CA MET A 47 -3.01 9.36 -12.65
C MET A 47 -2.37 7.98 -12.75
N ALA A 48 -2.05 7.52 -13.94
CA ALA A 48 -1.36 6.25 -14.16
C ALA A 48 0.01 6.24 -13.47
N ILE A 49 0.77 7.32 -13.60
CA ILE A 49 2.08 7.47 -12.93
C ILE A 49 1.90 7.44 -11.41
N ILE A 50 0.94 8.18 -10.86
CA ILE A 50 0.67 8.19 -9.42
C ILE A 50 0.30 6.79 -8.93
N GLN A 51 -0.55 6.06 -9.64
CA GLN A 51 -0.93 4.69 -9.27
C GLN A 51 0.27 3.74 -9.25
N VAL A 52 1.14 3.83 -10.24
CA VAL A 52 2.37 3.01 -10.30
C VAL A 52 3.28 3.33 -9.13
N LEU A 53 3.50 4.61 -8.84
CA LEU A 53 4.34 5.05 -7.72
C LEU A 53 3.77 4.58 -6.37
N LEU A 54 2.45 4.71 -6.18
CA LEU A 54 1.78 4.27 -4.97
C LEU A 54 1.85 2.75 -4.80
N GLY A 55 1.68 2.00 -5.88
CA GLY A 55 1.85 0.55 -5.89
C GLY A 55 3.26 0.14 -5.49
N PHE A 56 4.26 0.80 -6.05
CA PHE A 56 5.67 0.56 -5.72
C PHE A 56 5.98 0.88 -4.24
N LEU A 57 5.51 2.02 -3.74
CA LEU A 57 5.67 2.40 -2.34
C LEU A 57 4.95 1.42 -1.40
N GLY A 58 3.77 0.93 -1.81
CA GLY A 58 3.03 -0.08 -1.06
C GLY A 58 3.82 -1.39 -0.93
N ILE A 59 4.45 -1.85 -2.00
CA ILE A 59 5.31 -3.04 -1.98
C ILE A 59 6.50 -2.83 -1.03
N ILE A 60 7.15 -1.68 -1.08
CA ILE A 60 8.25 -1.34 -0.16
C ILE A 60 7.77 -1.38 1.30
N ALA A 61 6.61 -0.81 1.59
CA ALA A 61 6.04 -0.81 2.94
C ALA A 61 5.79 -2.25 3.43
N ILE A 62 5.26 -3.13 2.58
CA ILE A 62 5.04 -4.54 2.90
C ILE A 62 6.37 -5.24 3.21
N ILE A 63 7.41 -5.01 2.42
CA ILE A 63 8.75 -5.58 2.65
C ILE A 63 9.30 -5.13 4.01
N ILE A 64 9.12 -3.87 4.38
CA ILE A 64 9.56 -3.34 5.68
C ILE A 64 8.81 -4.02 6.83
N ILE A 65 7.49 -4.22 6.70
CA ILE A 65 6.67 -4.89 7.70
C ILE A 65 7.09 -6.35 7.85
N LEU A 66 7.33 -7.04 6.73
CA LEU A 66 7.83 -8.42 6.74
C LEU A 66 9.20 -8.52 7.42
N TRP A 67 10.09 -7.58 7.14
CA TRP A 67 11.39 -7.51 7.80
C TRP A 67 11.24 -7.32 9.32
N GLY A 68 10.38 -6.40 9.75
CA GLY A 68 10.08 -6.20 11.16
C GLY A 68 9.51 -7.46 11.83
N GLY A 69 8.61 -8.17 11.14
CA GLY A 69 8.08 -9.45 11.60
C GLY A 69 9.17 -10.52 11.73
N PHE A 70 10.07 -10.59 10.77
CA PHE A 70 11.22 -11.51 10.81
C PHE A 70 12.14 -11.24 12.01
N VAL A 71 12.47 -9.96 12.23
CA VAL A 71 13.28 -9.54 13.40
C VAL A 71 12.58 -9.92 14.71
N TRP A 72 11.26 -9.77 14.78
CA TRP A 72 10.48 -10.19 15.96
C TRP A 72 10.53 -11.69 16.19
N MET A 73 10.32 -12.49 15.13
CA MET A 73 10.36 -13.96 15.23
C MET A 73 11.73 -14.47 15.68
N THR A 74 12.79 -13.82 15.25
CA THR A 74 14.17 -14.20 15.58
C THR A 74 14.72 -13.55 16.84
N ALA A 75 13.90 -12.76 17.54
CA ALA A 75 14.32 -12.06 18.76
C ALA A 75 14.66 -13.02 19.94
N GLY A 76 14.02 -14.21 19.97
CA GLY A 76 14.36 -15.25 20.95
C GLY A 76 14.26 -14.82 22.42
N GLY A 77 13.30 -13.93 22.75
CA GLY A 77 13.13 -13.40 24.11
C GLY A 77 13.97 -12.15 24.41
N ASN A 78 14.76 -11.65 23.48
CA ASN A 78 15.51 -10.42 23.64
C ASN A 78 14.59 -9.20 23.48
N GLU A 79 14.34 -8.49 24.58
CA GLU A 79 13.42 -7.35 24.62
C GLU A 79 13.89 -6.17 23.76
N GLU A 80 15.18 -5.99 23.61
CA GLU A 80 15.75 -4.94 22.74
C GLU A 80 15.42 -5.19 21.27
N LYS A 81 15.58 -6.41 20.80
CA LYS A 81 15.22 -6.80 19.43
C LYS A 81 13.72 -6.73 19.19
N VAL A 82 12.90 -7.12 20.16
CA VAL A 82 11.45 -6.99 20.09
C VAL A 82 11.03 -5.52 20.00
N SER A 83 11.64 -4.64 20.78
CA SER A 83 11.41 -3.19 20.72
C SER A 83 11.78 -2.61 19.36
N GLN A 84 12.91 -3.03 18.81
CA GLN A 84 13.35 -2.63 17.47
C GLN A 84 12.38 -3.12 16.39
N ALA A 85 11.93 -4.36 16.46
CA ALA A 85 10.95 -4.94 15.54
C ALA A 85 9.62 -4.18 15.58
N LYS A 86 9.13 -3.82 16.77
CA LYS A 86 7.92 -3.00 16.94
C LYS A 86 8.06 -1.64 16.26
N LYS A 87 9.20 -0.98 16.39
CA LYS A 87 9.46 0.30 15.72
C LYS A 87 9.42 0.16 14.21
N ILE A 88 10.02 -0.88 13.65
CA ILE A 88 10.04 -1.14 12.21
C ILE A 88 8.61 -1.38 11.70
N ILE A 89 7.86 -2.26 12.35
CA ILE A 89 6.48 -2.58 11.95
C ILE A 89 5.58 -1.35 12.06
N THR A 90 5.68 -0.61 13.15
CA THR A 90 4.88 0.61 13.37
C THR A 90 5.21 1.66 12.30
N ALA A 91 6.47 1.87 11.99
CA ALA A 91 6.89 2.78 10.93
C ALA A 91 6.34 2.35 9.56
N GLY A 92 6.39 1.06 9.25
CA GLY A 92 5.84 0.51 8.01
C GLY A 92 4.33 0.70 7.91
N ILE A 93 3.58 0.45 8.99
CA ILE A 93 2.13 0.64 9.03
C ILE A 93 1.76 2.11 8.89
N ILE A 94 2.43 3.01 9.61
CA ILE A 94 2.19 4.45 9.53
C ILE A 94 2.49 4.94 8.10
N GLY A 95 3.61 4.51 7.52
CA GLY A 95 3.95 4.82 6.14
C GLY A 95 2.87 4.36 5.15
N LEU A 96 2.35 3.15 5.34
CA LEU A 96 1.26 2.61 4.50
C LEU A 96 -0.02 3.44 4.63
N ILE A 97 -0.40 3.84 5.83
CA ILE A 97 -1.57 4.71 6.07
C ILE A 97 -1.38 6.06 5.36
N ILE A 98 -0.20 6.66 5.46
CA ILE A 98 0.12 7.92 4.77
C ILE A 98 -0.02 7.77 3.26
N ILE A 99 0.43 6.65 2.70
CA ILE A 99 0.29 6.35 1.26
C ILE A 99 -1.19 6.30 0.86
N PHE A 100 -2.03 5.60 1.61
CA PHE A 100 -3.46 5.52 1.33
C PHE A 100 -4.16 6.87 1.46
N VAL A 101 -3.85 7.64 2.49
CA VAL A 101 -4.40 8.99 2.67
C VAL A 101 -3.98 9.91 1.52
N SER A 102 -2.73 9.83 1.11
CA SER A 102 -2.21 10.62 -0.02
C SER A 102 -2.92 10.27 -1.32
N TYR A 103 -3.19 8.99 -1.55
CA TYR A 103 -3.98 8.55 -2.72
C TYR A 103 -5.40 9.10 -2.68
N ALA A 104 -6.06 9.03 -1.53
CA ALA A 104 -7.42 9.55 -1.35
C ALA A 104 -7.48 11.07 -1.61
N ILE A 105 -6.50 11.83 -1.11
CA ILE A 105 -6.40 13.27 -1.34
C ILE A 105 -6.16 13.55 -2.82
N ALA A 106 -5.21 12.87 -3.45
CA ALA A 106 -4.90 13.06 -4.86
C ALA A 106 -6.11 12.78 -5.76
N SER A 107 -6.81 11.68 -5.53
CA SER A 107 -8.01 11.31 -6.29
C SER A 107 -9.13 12.34 -6.10
N PHE A 108 -9.34 12.80 -4.87
CA PHE A 108 -10.33 13.84 -4.56
C PHE A 108 -10.03 15.15 -5.29
N VAL A 109 -8.79 15.64 -5.20
CA VAL A 109 -8.38 16.89 -5.85
C VAL A 109 -8.58 16.81 -7.36
N ILE A 110 -8.17 15.70 -7.98
CA ILE A 110 -8.32 15.53 -9.43
C ILE A 110 -9.79 15.48 -9.83
N THR A 111 -10.62 14.75 -9.08
CA THR A 111 -12.07 14.69 -9.34
C THR A 111 -12.71 16.08 -9.22
N GLN A 112 -12.36 16.85 -8.20
CA GLN A 112 -12.89 18.21 -8.03
C GLN A 112 -12.42 19.15 -9.13
N LEU A 113 -11.18 19.06 -9.56
CA LEU A 113 -10.67 19.86 -10.69
C LEU A 113 -11.40 19.51 -11.99
N MET A 114 -11.67 18.24 -12.23
CA MET A 114 -12.44 17.80 -13.40
C MET A 114 -13.86 18.34 -13.38
N SER A 115 -14.53 18.31 -12.24
CA SER A 115 -15.87 18.88 -12.06
C SER A 115 -15.88 20.41 -12.25
N ALA A 116 -14.88 21.11 -11.72
CA ALA A 116 -14.80 22.57 -11.81
C ALA A 116 -14.44 23.07 -13.20
N THR A 117 -13.68 22.29 -13.98
CA THR A 117 -13.26 22.67 -15.34
C THR A 117 -14.21 22.17 -16.44
N GLY A 118 -15.29 21.46 -16.07
CA GLY A 118 -16.24 20.89 -17.03
C GLY A 118 -15.66 19.80 -17.93
N ALA A 119 -14.49 19.27 -17.57
CA ALA A 119 -13.88 18.12 -18.26
C ALA A 119 -14.70 16.87 -17.94
N GLN A 120 -15.71 16.62 -18.74
CA GLN A 120 -16.43 15.36 -18.71
C GLN A 120 -15.61 14.28 -19.45
N VAL A 121 -15.39 13.22 -18.75
CA VAL A 121 -14.87 11.99 -19.34
C VAL A 121 -16.03 11.08 -19.63
#